data_77f9c59eb3fc4d8594107d7861e89555
#
_entry.id   77f9c59eb3fc4d8594107d7861e89555
#
_cell.length_a   1.000
_cell.length_b   1.000
_cell.length_c   1.000
_cell.angle_alpha   90.00
_cell.angle_beta   90.00
_cell.angle_gamma   90.00
#
_symmetry.space_group_name_H-M   'P 1'
#
loop_
_entity.id
_entity.type
_entity.pdbx_description
1 polymer ?
#
loop_
_entity_poly.entity_id
_entity_poly.type
_entity_poly.pdbx_seq_one_letter_code
_entity_poly.pdbx_strand_id
1 'polypeptide(L)'
;MSAVPEGTTMYRRADPAANRAEWHRYYSPKRGPHQHAQLELLGRTGARRVLEVGPYLGYVTALLDNAGYAAETLDLGPRQFARPDIPHHECDLTTLDPARFAGFDAVLCCETLEHLPFAAAREVLRRLHATGAAHLVVSVPWSGLHLGLTLQLAPGWLRGALHLK
;
A
#
# COMPACT_ATOMS: atom_id res chain seq x y z
N MET A 1 -12.48 2.28 23.45
CA MET A 1 -11.18 1.62 23.19
C MET A 1 -11.53 0.22 22.66
N SER A 2 -11.51 0.04 21.35
CA SER A 2 -11.71 -1.29 20.73
C SER A 2 -10.41 -2.05 20.86
N ALA A 3 -10.42 -3.18 21.55
CA ALA A 3 -9.27 -4.04 21.69
C ALA A 3 -8.90 -4.62 20.33
N VAL A 4 -7.67 -4.39 19.89
CA VAL A 4 -7.09 -5.07 18.74
C VAL A 4 -7.13 -6.57 19.04
N PRO A 5 -7.66 -7.43 18.15
CA PRO A 5 -7.74 -8.86 18.39
C PRO A 5 -6.38 -9.44 18.72
N GLU A 6 -6.28 -10.21 19.81
CA GLU A 6 -5.09 -11.02 20.12
C GLU A 6 -4.84 -11.98 18.96
N GLY A 7 -3.77 -11.77 18.23
CA GLY A 7 -3.40 -12.56 17.05
C GLY A 7 -2.85 -11.73 15.89
N THR A 8 -3.05 -10.44 15.88
CA THR A 8 -2.48 -9.56 14.85
C THR A 8 -1.03 -9.25 15.22
N THR A 9 -0.13 -10.22 15.01
CA THR A 9 1.34 -10.06 15.17
C THR A 9 1.94 -8.99 14.27
N MET A 10 1.15 -8.35 13.41
CA MET A 10 1.55 -7.31 12.49
C MET A 10 2.08 -6.03 13.16
N TYR A 11 1.69 -5.73 14.40
CA TYR A 11 1.92 -4.42 15.01
C TYR A 11 3.01 -4.40 16.11
N ARG A 12 3.81 -5.46 16.27
CA ARG A 12 4.80 -5.54 17.37
C ARG A 12 6.20 -5.94 16.93
N ARG A 13 6.75 -5.34 15.89
CA ARG A 13 8.12 -5.70 15.51
C ARG A 13 9.10 -4.56 15.81
N ALA A 14 9.62 -4.55 17.02
CA ALA A 14 10.77 -3.72 17.41
C ALA A 14 12.13 -4.33 17.01
N ASP A 15 12.16 -5.59 16.52
CA ASP A 15 13.40 -6.27 16.14
C ASP A 15 13.77 -6.01 14.67
N PRO A 16 14.90 -5.33 14.39
CA PRO A 16 15.35 -5.06 13.03
C PRO A 16 15.64 -6.32 12.19
N ALA A 17 16.06 -7.42 12.84
CA ALA A 17 16.32 -8.67 12.13
C ALA A 17 15.01 -9.34 11.68
N ALA A 18 14.01 -9.36 12.56
CA ALA A 18 12.67 -9.84 12.22
C ALA A 18 12.03 -8.98 11.13
N ASN A 19 12.21 -7.66 11.18
CA ASN A 19 11.74 -6.75 10.14
C ASN A 19 12.39 -7.04 8.77
N ARG A 20 13.71 -7.28 8.71
CA ARG A 20 14.38 -7.64 7.45
C ARG A 20 13.86 -8.96 6.88
N ALA A 21 13.71 -9.99 7.72
CA ALA A 21 13.18 -11.28 7.29
C ALA A 21 11.75 -11.14 6.73
N GLU A 22 10.90 -10.39 7.41
CA GLU A 22 9.53 -10.13 6.97
C GLU A 22 9.49 -9.30 5.69
N TRP A 23 10.35 -8.30 5.58
CA TRP A 23 10.45 -7.46 4.40
C TRP A 23 10.74 -8.30 3.15
N HIS A 24 11.73 -9.20 3.21
CA HIS A 24 12.07 -10.10 2.10
C HIS A 24 11.00 -11.15 1.82
N ARG A 25 10.27 -11.58 2.85
CA ARG A 25 9.16 -12.51 2.69
C ARG A 25 7.94 -11.85 2.02
N TYR A 26 7.64 -10.62 2.42
CA TYR A 26 6.45 -9.91 1.98
C TYR A 26 6.63 -9.31 0.57
N TYR A 27 7.72 -8.60 0.34
CA TYR A 27 8.01 -7.97 -0.94
C TYR A 27 8.70 -8.95 -1.89
N SER A 28 7.89 -9.82 -2.43
CA SER A 28 8.32 -10.86 -3.37
C SER A 28 8.06 -10.43 -4.81
N PRO A 29 8.68 -11.10 -5.80
CA PRO A 29 8.37 -10.88 -7.22
C PRO A 29 6.88 -11.07 -7.57
N LYS A 30 6.12 -11.79 -6.73
CA LYS A 30 4.67 -11.96 -6.90
C LYS A 30 3.89 -10.68 -6.58
N ARG A 31 4.35 -9.88 -5.59
CA ARG A 31 3.64 -8.68 -5.13
C ARG A 31 4.15 -7.40 -5.78
N GLY A 32 5.42 -7.37 -6.17
CA GLY A 32 6.04 -6.20 -6.80
C GLY A 32 5.26 -5.60 -7.97
N PRO A 33 4.73 -6.40 -8.92
CA PRO A 33 3.96 -5.87 -10.04
C PRO A 33 2.71 -5.11 -9.63
N HIS A 34 2.00 -5.55 -8.58
CA HIS A 34 0.80 -4.85 -8.07
C HIS A 34 1.16 -3.49 -7.49
N GLN A 35 2.22 -3.44 -6.69
CA GLN A 35 2.70 -2.19 -6.08
C GLN A 35 3.20 -1.22 -7.14
N HIS A 36 3.85 -1.71 -8.18
CA HIS A 36 4.28 -0.89 -9.31
C HIS A 36 3.11 -0.31 -10.09
N ALA A 37 2.06 -1.11 -10.32
CA ALA A 37 0.84 -0.65 -10.98
C ALA A 37 0.13 0.46 -10.18
N GLN A 38 0.17 0.41 -8.85
CA GLN A 38 -0.38 1.47 -7.99
C GLN A 38 0.34 2.80 -8.22
N LEU A 39 1.68 2.77 -8.28
CA LEU A 39 2.50 3.96 -8.55
C LEU A 39 2.30 4.48 -9.98
N GLU A 40 2.16 3.59 -10.94
CA GLU A 40 1.87 3.97 -12.32
C GLU A 40 0.52 4.70 -12.44
N LEU A 41 -0.52 4.17 -11.78
CA LEU A 41 -1.82 4.84 -11.72
C LEU A 41 -1.72 6.21 -11.05
N LEU A 42 -1.02 6.30 -9.93
CA LEU A 42 -0.79 7.56 -9.25
C LEU A 42 -0.03 8.56 -10.13
N GLY A 43 1.00 8.12 -10.84
CA GLY A 43 1.80 8.97 -11.74
C GLY A 43 0.98 9.62 -12.87
N ARG A 44 -0.17 9.05 -13.22
CA ARG A 44 -1.09 9.60 -14.22
C ARG A 44 -2.00 10.71 -13.67
N THR A 45 -2.04 10.89 -12.34
CA THR A 45 -2.95 11.85 -11.70
C THR A 45 -2.41 13.25 -11.62
N GLY A 46 -1.09 13.43 -11.69
CA GLY A 46 -0.43 14.72 -11.44
C GLY A 46 -0.42 15.13 -9.97
N ALA A 47 -0.83 14.23 -9.06
CA ALA A 47 -0.77 14.45 -7.62
C ALA A 47 0.65 14.77 -7.16
N ARG A 48 0.76 15.56 -6.10
CA ARG A 48 2.04 15.90 -5.45
C ARG A 48 2.04 15.49 -3.98
N ARG A 49 0.90 15.69 -3.31
CA ARG A 49 0.72 15.35 -1.90
C ARG A 49 -0.17 14.13 -1.78
N VAL A 50 0.37 13.06 -1.21
CA VAL A 50 -0.26 11.74 -1.20
C VAL A 50 -0.41 11.21 0.22
N LEU A 51 -1.61 10.73 0.57
CA LEU A 51 -1.86 9.96 1.78
C LEU A 51 -1.86 8.47 1.44
N GLU A 52 -0.89 7.73 1.95
CA GLU A 52 -0.85 6.26 1.84
C GLU A 52 -1.53 5.62 3.04
N VAL A 53 -2.52 4.79 2.81
CA VAL A 53 -3.28 4.05 3.82
C VAL A 53 -2.80 2.60 3.87
N GLY A 54 -2.40 2.14 5.05
CA GLY A 54 -1.88 0.79 5.26
C GLY A 54 -0.47 0.57 4.69
N PRO A 55 0.53 1.42 5.04
CA PRO A 55 1.88 1.36 4.46
C PRO A 55 2.63 0.08 4.82
N TYR A 56 2.21 -0.63 5.85
CA TYR A 56 2.86 -1.81 6.41
C TYR A 56 4.36 -1.57 6.66
N LEU A 57 5.27 -2.26 5.96
CA LEU A 57 6.72 -2.08 6.10
C LEU A 57 7.29 -0.93 5.24
N GLY A 58 6.44 -0.11 4.61
CA GLY A 58 6.83 1.13 3.94
C GLY A 58 7.51 0.98 2.58
N TYR A 59 7.25 -0.12 1.86
CA TYR A 59 7.83 -0.28 0.53
C TYR A 59 7.29 0.76 -0.46
N VAL A 60 5.97 0.90 -0.55
CA VAL A 60 5.35 1.90 -1.42
C VAL A 60 5.65 3.30 -0.91
N THR A 61 5.66 3.51 0.41
CA THR A 61 6.09 4.77 1.03
C THR A 61 7.48 5.20 0.54
N ALA A 62 8.45 4.26 0.53
CA ALA A 62 9.80 4.55 0.05
C ALA A 62 9.85 4.89 -1.44
N LEU A 63 9.02 4.24 -2.25
CA LEU A 63 8.93 4.54 -3.67
C LEU A 63 8.27 5.90 -3.93
N LEU A 64 7.25 6.27 -3.17
CA LEU A 64 6.62 7.58 -3.23
C LEU A 64 7.63 8.70 -2.90
N ASP A 65 8.36 8.52 -1.82
CA ASP A 65 9.38 9.48 -1.39
C ASP A 65 10.50 9.63 -2.43
N ASN A 66 11.04 8.51 -2.94
CA ASN A 66 12.05 8.54 -3.99
C ASN A 66 11.55 9.17 -5.31
N ALA A 67 10.26 9.09 -5.58
CA ALA A 67 9.62 9.73 -6.74
C ALA A 67 9.34 11.22 -6.51
N GLY A 68 9.60 11.75 -5.31
CA GLY A 68 9.43 13.16 -4.96
C GLY A 68 8.01 13.56 -4.55
N TYR A 69 7.16 12.60 -4.18
CA TYR A 69 5.85 12.91 -3.59
C TYR A 69 6.02 13.40 -2.14
N ALA A 70 5.23 14.39 -1.74
CA ALA A 70 5.04 14.72 -0.33
C ALA A 70 4.10 13.67 0.28
N ALA A 71 4.67 12.53 0.71
CA ALA A 71 3.92 11.40 1.23
C ALA A 71 3.71 11.51 2.73
N GLU A 72 2.50 11.21 3.18
CA GLU A 72 2.17 10.92 4.58
C GLU A 72 1.49 9.55 4.64
N THR A 73 1.58 8.89 5.78
CA THR A 73 1.05 7.54 5.96
C THR A 73 0.01 7.47 7.06
N LEU A 74 -0.93 6.56 6.92
CA LEU A 74 -1.99 6.31 7.90
C LEU A 74 -2.17 4.80 8.10
N ASP A 75 -2.17 4.35 9.35
CA ASP A 75 -2.44 2.96 9.73
C ASP A 75 -3.15 2.89 11.09
N LEU A 76 -3.71 1.73 11.43
CA LEU A 76 -4.33 1.47 12.73
C LEU A 76 -3.30 1.50 13.87
N GLY A 77 -2.07 1.10 13.58
CA GLY A 77 -0.99 0.97 14.57
C GLY A 77 0.21 1.86 14.27
N PRO A 78 1.25 1.74 15.11
CA PRO A 78 2.45 2.55 14.98
C PRO A 78 3.23 2.22 13.71
N ARG A 79 4.01 3.19 13.26
CA ARG A 79 4.91 3.05 12.12
C ARG A 79 5.81 1.82 12.25
N GLN A 80 5.88 1.01 11.18
CA GLN A 80 6.70 -0.20 11.12
C GLN A 80 7.90 -0.09 10.16
N PHE A 81 8.15 1.08 9.59
CA PHE A 81 9.25 1.32 8.65
C PHE A 81 10.22 2.40 9.16
N ALA A 82 11.47 2.35 8.68
CA ALA A 82 12.58 3.14 9.20
C ALA A 82 12.72 4.53 8.54
N ARG A 83 11.61 5.29 8.40
CA ARG A 83 11.60 6.66 7.87
C ARG A 83 10.85 7.59 8.83
N PRO A 84 11.54 8.06 9.90
CA PRO A 84 10.92 8.91 10.91
C PRO A 84 10.54 10.30 10.39
N ASP A 85 11.13 10.71 9.30
CA ASP A 85 10.90 11.98 8.61
C ASP A 85 9.56 12.02 7.83
N ILE A 86 9.00 10.86 7.47
CA ILE A 86 7.70 10.79 6.82
C ILE A 86 6.59 10.82 7.89
N PRO A 87 5.65 11.77 7.85
CA PRO A 87 4.56 11.81 8.81
C PRO A 87 3.74 10.52 8.81
N HIS A 88 3.40 10.04 10.01
CA HIS A 88 2.59 8.84 10.19
C HIS A 88 1.45 9.12 11.18
N HIS A 89 0.24 8.79 10.76
CA HIS A 89 -0.97 8.98 11.54
C HIS A 89 -1.50 7.63 12.02
N GLU A 90 -1.58 7.45 13.32
CA GLU A 90 -2.28 6.30 13.91
C GLU A 90 -3.78 6.61 13.95
N CYS A 91 -4.57 5.88 13.20
CA CYS A 91 -6.00 6.10 13.08
C CYS A 91 -6.74 4.83 12.62
N ASP A 92 -7.85 4.55 13.29
CA ASP A 92 -8.80 3.56 12.82
C ASP A 92 -9.60 4.13 11.63
N LEU A 93 -9.47 3.51 10.47
CA LEU A 93 -10.15 3.91 9.25
C LEU A 93 -11.67 3.94 9.39
N THR A 94 -12.22 3.08 10.24
CA THR A 94 -13.67 3.00 10.44
C THR A 94 -14.25 4.21 11.19
N THR A 95 -13.39 4.91 11.92
CA THR A 95 -13.73 6.13 12.68
C THR A 95 -13.00 7.38 12.17
N LEU A 96 -12.29 7.27 11.04
CA LEU A 96 -11.52 8.37 10.46
C LEU A 96 -12.40 9.63 10.30
N ASP A 97 -11.89 10.76 10.79
CA ASP A 97 -12.46 12.08 10.50
C ASP A 97 -11.87 12.60 9.18
N PRO A 98 -12.66 12.73 8.11
CA PRO A 98 -12.16 13.16 6.81
C PRO A 98 -11.53 14.56 6.84
N ALA A 99 -12.00 15.45 7.71
CA ALA A 99 -11.50 16.82 7.79
C ALA A 99 -10.03 16.90 8.20
N ARG A 100 -9.55 15.94 9.00
CA ARG A 100 -8.14 15.86 9.41
C ARG A 100 -7.19 15.54 8.25
N PHE A 101 -7.73 14.97 7.19
CA PHE A 101 -6.98 14.51 6.03
C PHE A 101 -7.37 15.27 4.75
N ALA A 102 -7.89 16.46 4.92
CA ALA A 102 -8.13 17.37 3.81
C ALA A 102 -6.80 17.92 3.25
N GLY A 103 -6.80 18.24 1.95
CA GLY A 103 -5.65 18.87 1.29
C GLY A 103 -4.60 17.91 0.73
N PHE A 104 -4.86 16.61 0.71
CA PHE A 104 -4.12 15.67 -0.14
C PHE A 104 -4.66 15.70 -1.57
N ASP A 105 -3.77 15.57 -2.56
CA ASP A 105 -4.18 15.50 -3.97
C ASP A 105 -4.70 14.08 -4.28
N ALA A 106 -4.09 13.07 -3.66
CA ALA A 106 -4.48 11.68 -3.82
C ALA A 106 -4.43 10.91 -2.51
N VAL A 107 -5.32 9.92 -2.39
CA VAL A 107 -5.28 8.88 -1.36
C VAL A 107 -4.98 7.55 -2.04
N LEU A 108 -3.97 6.85 -1.54
CA LEU A 108 -3.58 5.51 -1.98
C LEU A 108 -3.99 4.51 -0.90
N CYS A 109 -5.04 3.71 -1.16
CA CYS A 109 -5.56 2.69 -0.24
C CYS A 109 -5.54 1.33 -0.92
N CYS A 110 -4.38 0.67 -0.83
CA CYS A 110 -4.10 -0.54 -1.57
C CYS A 110 -3.82 -1.71 -0.64
N GLU A 111 -4.40 -2.87 -0.95
CA GLU A 111 -4.24 -4.12 -0.17
C GLU A 111 -4.56 -3.91 1.33
N THR A 112 -5.61 -3.13 1.61
CA THR A 112 -6.04 -2.75 2.96
C THR A 112 -7.50 -3.11 3.22
N LEU A 113 -8.38 -2.83 2.27
CA LEU A 113 -9.82 -2.96 2.46
C LEU A 113 -10.29 -4.41 2.62
N GLU A 114 -9.56 -5.37 2.07
CA GLU A 114 -9.84 -6.80 2.19
C GLU A 114 -9.73 -7.33 3.62
N HIS A 115 -9.05 -6.60 4.50
CA HIS A 115 -8.94 -6.94 5.93
C HIS A 115 -10.16 -6.51 6.74
N LEU A 116 -11.11 -5.79 6.13
CA LEU A 116 -12.31 -5.28 6.78
C LEU A 116 -13.55 -6.06 6.34
N PRO A 117 -14.56 -6.21 7.22
CA PRO A 117 -15.89 -6.63 6.79
C PRO A 117 -16.41 -5.70 5.69
N PHE A 118 -17.16 -6.24 4.73
CA PHE A 118 -17.60 -5.50 3.54
C PHE A 118 -18.32 -4.18 3.87
N ALA A 119 -19.18 -4.18 4.90
CA ALA A 119 -19.89 -2.99 5.33
C ALA A 119 -18.93 -1.90 5.86
N ALA A 120 -17.90 -2.31 6.61
CA ALA A 120 -16.86 -1.40 7.11
C ALA A 120 -15.99 -0.88 5.96
N ALA A 121 -15.59 -1.73 5.01
CA ALA A 121 -14.82 -1.32 3.84
C ALA A 121 -15.58 -0.26 3.01
N ARG A 122 -16.88 -0.40 2.82
CA ARG A 122 -17.72 0.61 2.16
C ARG A 122 -17.73 1.94 2.91
N GLU A 123 -17.84 1.89 4.22
CA GLU A 123 -17.83 3.11 5.05
C GLU A 123 -16.45 3.79 4.99
N VAL A 124 -15.38 3.01 5.05
CA VAL A 124 -13.99 3.53 4.88
C VAL A 124 -13.83 4.22 3.53
N LEU A 125 -14.27 3.61 2.43
CA LEU A 125 -14.22 4.25 1.11
C LEU A 125 -14.98 5.57 1.08
N ARG A 126 -16.15 5.62 1.71
CA ARG A 126 -16.95 6.86 1.79
C ARG A 126 -16.21 7.94 2.58
N ARG A 127 -15.52 7.58 3.68
CA ARG A 127 -14.73 8.52 4.48
C ARG A 127 -13.48 8.99 3.74
N LEU A 128 -12.78 8.10 3.07
CA LEU A 128 -11.62 8.47 2.24
C LEU A 128 -12.03 9.40 1.09
N HIS A 129 -13.14 9.14 0.44
CA HIS A 129 -13.69 10.06 -0.57
C HIS A 129 -14.06 11.43 0.03
N ALA A 130 -14.60 11.45 1.25
CA ALA A 130 -15.00 12.68 1.94
C ALA A 130 -13.81 13.55 2.38
N THR A 131 -12.56 13.08 2.29
CA THR A 131 -11.36 13.94 2.49
C THR A 131 -11.24 15.03 1.45
N GLY A 132 -11.92 14.90 0.31
CA GLY A 132 -11.87 15.83 -0.79
C GLY A 132 -10.64 15.67 -1.69
N ALA A 133 -9.83 14.62 -1.52
CA ALA A 133 -8.74 14.32 -2.44
C ALA A 133 -9.29 14.10 -3.87
N ALA A 134 -8.64 14.69 -4.87
CA ALA A 134 -9.09 14.60 -6.25
C ALA A 134 -9.00 13.17 -6.82
N HIS A 135 -8.12 12.35 -6.25
CA HIS A 135 -7.88 10.99 -6.71
C HIS A 135 -7.89 10.00 -5.54
N LEU A 136 -8.55 8.87 -5.74
CA LEU A 136 -8.52 7.72 -4.83
C LEU A 136 -8.07 6.50 -5.63
N VAL A 137 -6.86 6.02 -5.34
CA VAL A 137 -6.31 4.79 -5.92
C VAL A 137 -6.54 3.65 -4.94
N VAL A 138 -7.28 2.65 -5.38
CA VAL A 138 -7.65 1.50 -4.55
C VAL A 138 -7.26 0.21 -5.26
N SER A 139 -6.65 -0.71 -4.55
CA SER A 139 -6.50 -2.09 -4.99
C SER A 139 -6.90 -3.07 -3.89
N VAL A 140 -7.39 -4.21 -4.32
CA VAL A 140 -7.68 -5.37 -3.47
C VAL A 140 -7.18 -6.63 -4.18
N PRO A 141 -6.76 -7.68 -3.46
CA PRO A 141 -6.35 -8.92 -4.08
C PRO A 141 -7.51 -9.52 -4.88
N TRP A 142 -7.22 -9.95 -6.08
CA TRP A 142 -8.17 -10.71 -6.87
C TRP A 142 -7.89 -12.21 -6.75
N SER A 143 -8.91 -12.97 -6.35
CA SER A 143 -8.86 -14.42 -6.29
C SER A 143 -9.38 -15.01 -7.61
N GLY A 144 -8.50 -15.28 -8.56
CA GLY A 144 -8.84 -15.86 -9.82
C GLY A 144 -7.71 -16.70 -10.42
N LEU A 145 -8.01 -17.43 -11.48
CA LEU A 145 -7.00 -18.15 -12.24
C LEU A 145 -6.23 -17.16 -13.13
N HIS A 146 -4.94 -16.99 -12.85
CA HIS A 146 -4.04 -16.23 -13.71
C HIS A 146 -3.22 -17.17 -14.58
N LEU A 147 -3.29 -17.01 -15.88
CA LEU A 147 -2.34 -17.59 -16.82
C LEU A 147 -1.47 -16.45 -17.38
N GLY A 148 -0.20 -16.41 -16.99
CA GLY A 148 0.76 -15.44 -17.49
C GLY A 148 1.83 -16.13 -18.33
N LEU A 149 2.04 -15.68 -19.59
CA LEU A 149 3.13 -16.10 -20.44
C LEU A 149 4.07 -14.89 -20.65
N THR A 150 5.30 -15.02 -20.18
CA THR A 150 6.34 -14.00 -20.42
C THR A 150 7.39 -14.56 -21.36
N LEU A 151 7.49 -13.99 -22.56
CA LEU A 151 8.51 -14.31 -23.54
C LEU A 151 9.57 -13.20 -23.54
N GLN A 152 10.81 -13.53 -23.15
CA GLN A 152 11.93 -12.61 -23.23
C GLN A 152 12.86 -13.04 -24.38
N LEU A 153 12.97 -12.17 -25.37
CA LEU A 153 13.90 -12.35 -26.49
C LEU A 153 15.06 -11.37 -26.32
N ALA A 154 16.27 -11.90 -26.11
CA ALA A 154 17.48 -11.08 -26.11
C ALA A 154 17.96 -10.85 -27.55
N PRO A 155 18.24 -9.60 -27.99
CA PRO A 155 18.78 -9.34 -29.30
C PRO A 155 20.13 -10.08 -29.49
N GLY A 156 20.24 -10.89 -30.54
CA GLY A 156 21.48 -11.55 -30.95
C GLY A 156 21.74 -12.94 -30.38
N TRP A 157 20.99 -13.38 -29.35
CA TRP A 157 21.08 -14.75 -28.82
C TRP A 157 19.69 -15.22 -28.44
N LEU A 158 19.18 -16.25 -29.10
CA LEU A 158 17.91 -16.89 -28.72
C LEU A 158 18.07 -17.62 -27.37
N ARG A 159 18.10 -16.88 -26.29
CA ARG A 159 17.87 -17.39 -24.94
C ARG A 159 16.43 -17.08 -24.57
N GLY A 160 15.53 -17.92 -25.03
CA GLY A 160 14.15 -17.87 -24.58
C GLY A 160 14.02 -18.57 -23.22
N ALA A 161 13.56 -17.88 -22.20
CA ALA A 161 13.08 -18.51 -20.99
C ALA A 161 11.54 -18.49 -21.02
N LEU A 162 10.92 -19.67 -21.05
CA LEU A 162 9.50 -19.82 -20.95
C LEU A 162 9.14 -20.06 -19.47
N HIS A 163 8.48 -19.10 -18.84
CA HIS A 163 7.95 -19.26 -17.50
C HIS A 163 6.44 -19.44 -17.59
N LEU A 164 5.98 -20.66 -17.36
CA LEU A 164 4.57 -20.95 -17.11
C LEU A 164 4.32 -20.82 -15.60
N LYS A 165 3.42 -19.95 -15.22
CA LYS A 165 2.93 -19.81 -13.85
C LYS A 165 1.48 -20.19 -13.77
#